data_8104cfadb0fd866db2b98ee93b088538
#
_entry.id   8104cfadb0fd866db2b98ee93b088538
#
_cell.length_a   1.000
_cell.length_b   1.000
_cell.length_c   1.000
_cell.angle_alpha   90.00
_cell.angle_beta   90.00
_cell.angle_gamma   90.00
#
_symmetry.space_group_name_H-M   'P 1'
#
loop_
_entity.id
_entity.type
_entity.pdbx_description
1 polymer ?
#
loop_
_entity_poly.entity_id
_entity_poly.type
_entity_poly.pdbx_seq_one_letter_code
_entity_poly.pdbx_strand_id
1 'polypeptide(L)'
;MLFRSGNARGVLYGVYAFLEDFLQCRWYSSEVRNIPFSGTTRIKPCNIRYKSPVKWREVFYYELCDSYIAGILKLNGNAQRQNEIAPNRFTISGGNHAGWGYWCHSLYSMVSPSLYNSHPEYFPEIKGRRIAPAGEEGGTQLCLTNPDVLKLSIEKLRNVMNKPVAYMPIWADSTATYWSVSQMDGNGNCTCDECKYLDEYDGSPSGSILNYVNKIANKFPDKKIATLAYIYSRKAPRYTKPASNVAIQLCAIETARDGINLPIASSPIHATFRKDMQEWKKICNDIIIWDYIIQFQNLISPFPNF
;
A
#
# COMPACT_ATOMS: atom_id res chain seq x y z
N MET A 1 -1.31 2.21 -37.80
CA MET A 1 -1.34 2.71 -36.40
C MET A 1 -0.13 2.17 -35.67
N LEU A 2 0.51 2.94 -34.81
CA LEU A 2 1.73 2.53 -34.10
C LEU A 2 1.62 2.91 -32.62
N PHE A 3 1.68 1.91 -31.74
CA PHE A 3 1.78 2.11 -30.30
C PHE A 3 3.21 1.90 -29.85
N ARG A 4 3.76 2.83 -29.06
CA ARG A 4 5.11 2.77 -28.51
C ARG A 4 5.11 3.07 -27.02
N SER A 5 5.94 2.38 -26.26
CA SER A 5 6.16 2.66 -24.84
C SER A 5 7.56 2.23 -24.42
N GLY A 6 8.02 2.72 -23.28
CA GLY A 6 9.26 2.25 -22.64
C GLY A 6 9.17 0.84 -22.06
N ASN A 7 7.96 0.23 -22.02
CA ASN A 7 7.76 -1.14 -21.56
C ASN A 7 6.52 -1.78 -22.21
N ALA A 8 6.43 -3.11 -22.15
CA ALA A 8 5.35 -3.88 -22.78
C ALA A 8 3.97 -3.49 -22.26
N ARG A 9 3.83 -3.28 -20.95
CA ARG A 9 2.57 -2.90 -20.32
C ARG A 9 2.05 -1.54 -20.81
N GLY A 10 2.93 -0.58 -21.05
CA GLY A 10 2.55 0.71 -21.62
C GLY A 10 2.02 0.61 -23.04
N VAL A 11 2.50 -0.34 -23.85
CA VAL A 11 1.92 -0.63 -25.17
C VAL A 11 0.51 -1.17 -25.02
N LEU A 12 0.32 -2.15 -24.13
CA LEU A 12 -1.00 -2.71 -23.82
C LEU A 12 -1.99 -1.62 -23.40
N TYR A 13 -1.60 -0.76 -22.48
CA TYR A 13 -2.45 0.35 -22.01
C TYR A 13 -2.77 1.35 -23.12
N GLY A 14 -1.84 1.59 -24.04
CA GLY A 14 -2.07 2.43 -25.22
C GLY A 14 -3.14 1.83 -26.14
N VAL A 15 -3.15 0.51 -26.34
CA VAL A 15 -4.19 -0.17 -27.10
C VAL A 15 -5.55 -0.03 -26.45
N TYR A 16 -5.66 -0.30 -25.14
CA TYR A 16 -6.95 -0.14 -24.44
C TYR A 16 -7.42 1.31 -24.40
N ALA A 17 -6.54 2.28 -24.19
CA ALA A 17 -6.90 3.69 -24.29
C ALA A 17 -7.46 4.03 -25.67
N PHE A 18 -6.85 3.51 -26.74
CA PHE A 18 -7.35 3.70 -28.08
C PHE A 18 -8.76 3.09 -28.28
N LEU A 19 -9.00 1.89 -27.79
CA LEU A 19 -10.32 1.24 -27.87
C LEU A 19 -11.38 2.06 -27.10
N GLU A 20 -11.03 2.60 -25.95
CA GLU A 20 -11.92 3.42 -25.13
C GLU A 20 -12.21 4.78 -25.76
N ASP A 21 -11.17 5.52 -26.17
CA ASP A 21 -11.28 6.92 -26.57
C ASP A 21 -11.81 7.08 -27.99
N PHE A 22 -11.44 6.18 -28.91
CA PHE A 22 -11.78 6.30 -30.32
C PHE A 22 -12.87 5.33 -30.78
N LEU A 23 -12.98 4.17 -30.17
CA LEU A 23 -13.97 3.16 -30.54
C LEU A 23 -15.11 3.04 -29.54
N GLN A 24 -15.10 3.84 -28.48
CA GLN A 24 -16.14 3.88 -27.44
C GLN A 24 -16.36 2.54 -26.74
N CYS A 25 -15.36 1.65 -26.76
CA CYS A 25 -15.40 0.41 -25.99
C CYS A 25 -15.40 0.72 -24.50
N ARG A 26 -16.16 -0.05 -23.71
CA ARG A 26 -16.19 0.08 -22.24
C ARG A 26 -16.22 -1.30 -21.60
N TRP A 27 -15.47 -1.45 -20.53
CA TRP A 27 -15.45 -2.64 -19.69
C TRP A 27 -15.83 -2.23 -18.27
N TYR A 28 -16.92 -2.76 -17.78
CA TYR A 28 -17.46 -2.47 -16.45
C TYR A 28 -17.14 -3.59 -15.46
N SER A 29 -17.05 -4.82 -15.96
CA SER A 29 -16.67 -6.02 -15.21
C SER A 29 -16.09 -7.06 -16.18
N SER A 30 -15.72 -8.25 -15.69
CA SER A 30 -15.30 -9.39 -16.53
C SER A 30 -16.41 -9.83 -17.50
N GLU A 31 -17.65 -9.67 -17.08
CA GLU A 31 -18.84 -10.13 -17.83
C GLU A 31 -19.55 -8.97 -18.54
N VAL A 32 -19.51 -7.77 -17.96
CA VAL A 32 -20.25 -6.61 -18.48
C VAL A 32 -19.32 -5.70 -19.28
N ARG A 33 -19.57 -5.65 -20.56
CA ARG A 33 -18.82 -4.81 -21.49
C ARG A 33 -19.73 -4.23 -22.57
N ASN A 34 -19.38 -3.06 -23.07
CA ASN A 34 -19.96 -2.48 -24.26
C ASN A 34 -18.90 -2.38 -25.36
N ILE A 35 -19.06 -3.12 -26.41
CA ILE A 35 -18.22 -3.09 -27.61
C ILE A 35 -19.12 -2.65 -28.76
N PRO A 36 -19.13 -1.35 -29.11
CA PRO A 36 -19.98 -0.85 -30.18
C PRO A 36 -19.66 -1.53 -31.51
N PHE A 37 -20.69 -1.97 -32.20
CA PHE A 37 -20.52 -2.46 -33.57
C PHE A 37 -20.50 -1.27 -34.52
N SER A 38 -19.43 -1.16 -35.29
CA SER A 38 -19.33 -0.17 -36.38
C SER A 38 -18.73 -0.86 -37.60
N GLY A 39 -19.41 -0.80 -38.72
CA GLY A 39 -18.91 -1.34 -39.97
C GLY A 39 -17.66 -0.63 -40.49
N THR A 40 -17.54 0.66 -40.23
CA THR A 40 -16.36 1.48 -40.58
C THR A 40 -16.18 2.61 -39.60
N THR A 41 -15.00 2.69 -38.99
CA THR A 41 -14.62 3.79 -38.12
C THR A 41 -13.56 4.65 -38.79
N ARG A 42 -13.80 5.95 -38.90
CA ARG A 42 -12.84 6.92 -39.41
C ARG A 42 -12.18 7.65 -38.22
N ILE A 43 -10.87 7.58 -38.15
CA ILE A 43 -10.08 8.22 -37.09
C ILE A 43 -9.21 9.28 -37.75
N LYS A 44 -9.28 10.50 -37.20
CA LYS A 44 -8.38 11.58 -37.63
C LYS A 44 -6.93 11.24 -37.23
N PRO A 45 -5.94 11.61 -38.03
CA PRO A 45 -4.54 11.48 -37.61
C PRO A 45 -4.32 12.13 -36.25
N CYS A 46 -3.68 11.41 -35.34
CA CYS A 46 -3.40 11.90 -33.99
C CYS A 46 -2.00 11.44 -33.53
N ASN A 47 -1.40 12.25 -32.68
CA ASN A 47 -0.17 11.92 -31.96
C ASN A 47 -0.38 12.21 -30.50
N ILE A 48 -0.64 11.17 -29.72
CA ILE A 48 -0.96 11.26 -28.30
C ILE A 48 0.20 10.71 -27.50
N ARG A 49 0.69 11.52 -26.57
CA ARG A 49 1.68 11.11 -25.57
C ARG A 49 1.05 11.16 -24.20
N TYR A 50 1.08 10.05 -23.50
CA TYR A 50 0.59 9.94 -22.14
C TYR A 50 1.62 9.27 -21.23
N LYS A 51 1.81 9.85 -20.06
CA LYS A 51 2.58 9.27 -18.96
C LYS A 51 1.72 9.37 -17.71
N SER A 52 1.40 8.22 -17.12
CA SER A 52 0.64 8.23 -15.86
C SER A 52 1.39 9.02 -14.79
N PRO A 53 0.74 9.97 -14.11
CA PRO A 53 1.32 10.66 -12.96
C PRO A 53 1.47 9.71 -11.76
N VAL A 54 0.70 8.62 -11.74
CA VAL A 54 0.69 7.61 -10.69
C VAL A 54 1.45 6.38 -11.16
N LYS A 55 2.53 6.04 -10.47
CA LYS A 55 3.40 4.90 -10.81
C LYS A 55 2.76 3.56 -10.52
N TRP A 56 2.03 3.47 -9.40
CA TRP A 56 1.38 2.26 -8.94
C TRP A 56 -0.11 2.47 -8.78
N ARG A 57 -0.90 1.53 -9.31
CA ARG A 57 -2.36 1.56 -9.31
C ARG A 57 -2.87 0.17 -9.02
N GLU A 58 -3.60 0.05 -7.95
CA GLU A 58 -4.23 -1.19 -7.51
C GLU A 58 -5.59 -0.89 -6.90
N VAL A 59 -6.52 -1.81 -7.07
CA VAL A 59 -7.87 -1.72 -6.51
C VAL A 59 -8.20 -3.04 -5.82
N PHE A 60 -8.73 -2.94 -4.62
CA PHE A 60 -8.95 -4.07 -3.72
C PHE A 60 -10.34 -4.71 -3.91
N TYR A 61 -10.73 -4.96 -5.16
CA TYR A 61 -11.94 -5.71 -5.49
C TYR A 61 -11.58 -7.09 -6.01
N TYR A 62 -12.40 -8.08 -5.65
CA TYR A 62 -12.22 -9.48 -6.06
C TYR A 62 -12.04 -9.63 -7.57
N GLU A 63 -12.89 -8.99 -8.35
CA GLU A 63 -12.89 -9.09 -9.80
C GLU A 63 -11.63 -8.51 -10.44
N LEU A 64 -11.02 -7.50 -9.81
CA LEU A 64 -9.80 -6.87 -10.30
C LEU A 64 -8.53 -7.66 -9.96
N CYS A 65 -8.68 -8.80 -9.29
CA CYS A 65 -7.65 -9.81 -9.20
C CYS A 65 -7.48 -10.60 -10.51
N ASP A 66 -8.43 -10.51 -11.43
CA ASP A 66 -8.27 -11.05 -12.78
C ASP A 66 -7.28 -10.20 -13.59
N SER A 67 -6.20 -10.82 -14.07
CA SER A 67 -5.11 -10.14 -14.77
C SER A 67 -5.55 -9.50 -16.10
N TYR A 68 -6.55 -10.08 -16.75
CA TYR A 68 -7.11 -9.55 -17.99
C TYR A 68 -7.86 -8.24 -17.72
N ILE A 69 -8.77 -8.22 -16.75
CA ILE A 69 -9.53 -7.03 -16.37
C ILE A 69 -8.60 -5.96 -15.78
N ALA A 70 -7.68 -6.35 -14.91
CA ALA A 70 -6.67 -5.42 -14.37
C ALA A 70 -5.85 -4.75 -15.50
N GLY A 71 -5.48 -5.51 -16.53
CA GLY A 71 -4.78 -4.99 -17.71
C GLY A 71 -5.61 -4.00 -18.51
N ILE A 72 -6.88 -4.31 -18.77
CA ILE A 72 -7.84 -3.43 -19.47
C ILE A 72 -8.00 -2.11 -18.71
N LEU A 73 -8.20 -2.18 -17.41
CA LEU A 73 -8.36 -1.01 -16.53
C LEU A 73 -7.04 -0.30 -16.20
N LYS A 74 -5.95 -0.70 -16.85
CA LYS A 74 -4.62 -0.08 -16.74
C LYS A 74 -4.04 -0.14 -15.32
N LEU A 75 -4.43 -1.15 -14.52
CA LEU A 75 -3.86 -1.43 -13.21
C LEU A 75 -2.51 -2.15 -13.35
N ASN A 76 -1.62 -1.96 -12.38
CA ASN A 76 -0.29 -2.55 -12.42
C ASN A 76 0.21 -3.09 -11.06
N GLY A 77 -0.68 -3.21 -10.08
CA GLY A 77 -0.35 -3.61 -8.73
C GLY A 77 -1.09 -4.84 -8.19
N ASN A 78 -2.04 -5.40 -8.94
CA ASN A 78 -2.96 -6.42 -8.44
C ASN A 78 -2.34 -7.83 -8.26
N ALA A 79 -1.05 -7.91 -8.01
CA ALA A 79 -0.34 -9.18 -7.91
C ALA A 79 -0.59 -9.95 -6.60
N GLN A 80 -1.06 -9.31 -5.55
CA GLN A 80 -0.98 -9.87 -4.20
C GLN A 80 -2.08 -10.84 -3.80
N ARG A 81 -3.30 -10.61 -4.26
CA ARG A 81 -4.43 -11.51 -4.00
C ARG A 81 -4.47 -12.74 -4.89
N GLN A 82 -3.51 -12.85 -5.76
CA GLN A 82 -3.45 -13.88 -6.78
C GLN A 82 -3.48 -15.29 -6.19
N ASN A 83 -2.71 -15.51 -5.14
CA ASN A 83 -2.57 -16.83 -4.55
C ASN A 83 -3.75 -17.24 -3.65
N GLU A 84 -4.53 -16.28 -3.12
CA GLU A 84 -5.69 -16.57 -2.28
C GLU A 84 -6.92 -16.99 -3.06
N ILE A 85 -7.13 -16.34 -4.19
CA ILE A 85 -8.42 -16.37 -4.89
C ILE A 85 -8.37 -17.31 -6.09
N ALA A 86 -7.23 -17.41 -6.77
CA ALA A 86 -7.06 -18.28 -7.92
C ALA A 86 -5.57 -18.54 -8.23
N PRO A 87 -4.99 -19.57 -7.66
CA PRO A 87 -3.55 -19.83 -7.73
C PRO A 87 -2.96 -20.01 -9.13
N ASN A 88 -3.78 -20.13 -10.17
CA ASN A 88 -3.34 -20.37 -11.54
C ASN A 88 -3.75 -19.30 -12.56
N ARG A 89 -4.32 -18.15 -12.14
CA ARG A 89 -4.84 -17.15 -13.08
C ARG A 89 -3.93 -15.94 -13.32
N PHE A 90 -2.75 -15.90 -12.75
CA PHE A 90 -2.06 -14.63 -12.50
C PHE A 90 -0.64 -14.52 -13.01
N THR A 91 -0.49 -14.71 -14.27
CA THR A 91 0.55 -13.95 -14.96
C THR A 91 -0.04 -12.59 -15.31
N ILE A 92 0.42 -11.54 -14.64
CA ILE A 92 -0.03 -10.19 -14.98
C ILE A 92 0.31 -9.94 -16.44
N SER A 93 -0.72 -9.83 -17.26
CA SER A 93 -0.56 -9.60 -18.70
C SER A 93 0.27 -8.34 -18.93
N GLY A 94 1.29 -8.44 -19.79
CA GLY A 94 2.13 -7.32 -20.18
C GLY A 94 3.36 -7.06 -19.31
N GLY A 95 3.67 -7.91 -18.31
CA GLY A 95 4.86 -7.75 -17.46
C GLY A 95 4.92 -6.42 -16.70
N ASN A 96 6.06 -6.10 -16.10
CA ASN A 96 6.34 -4.81 -15.42
C ASN A 96 5.27 -4.35 -14.44
N HIS A 97 5.03 -5.10 -13.39
CA HIS A 97 4.16 -4.72 -12.29
C HIS A 97 4.93 -4.23 -11.07
N ALA A 98 4.27 -3.52 -10.18
CA ALA A 98 4.78 -3.19 -8.86
C ALA A 98 4.45 -4.33 -7.91
N GLY A 99 5.39 -5.23 -7.67
CA GLY A 99 5.21 -6.37 -6.78
C GLY A 99 5.51 -6.03 -5.34
N TRP A 100 4.78 -6.68 -4.43
CA TRP A 100 4.98 -6.59 -3.00
C TRP A 100 5.41 -7.94 -2.41
N GLY A 101 6.29 -7.87 -1.43
CA GLY A 101 6.53 -8.97 -0.52
C GLY A 101 5.43 -9.01 0.56
N TYR A 102 5.74 -8.67 1.81
CA TYR A 102 4.67 -8.37 2.75
C TYR A 102 3.90 -7.12 2.32
N TRP A 103 2.58 -7.13 2.54
CA TRP A 103 1.70 -6.04 2.11
C TRP A 103 1.52 -4.98 3.20
N CYS A 104 0.61 -5.19 4.13
CA CYS A 104 0.33 -4.26 5.24
C CYS A 104 0.22 -5.05 6.54
N HIS A 105 0.16 -4.36 7.68
CA HIS A 105 -0.01 -4.97 8.99
C HIS A 105 0.96 -6.13 9.25
N SER A 106 2.25 -5.90 8.92
CA SER A 106 3.22 -6.97 8.77
C SER A 106 4.09 -7.25 9.99
N LEU A 107 4.00 -6.47 11.06
CA LEU A 107 4.88 -6.64 12.24
C LEU A 107 4.78 -8.04 12.83
N TYR A 108 3.57 -8.60 12.94
CA TYR A 108 3.40 -9.97 13.47
C TYR A 108 3.83 -11.07 12.50
N SER A 109 4.00 -10.76 11.23
CA SER A 109 4.67 -11.67 10.29
C SER A 109 6.18 -11.75 10.53
N MET A 110 6.76 -10.77 11.19
CA MET A 110 8.19 -10.72 11.52
C MET A 110 8.48 -11.20 12.94
N VAL A 111 7.65 -10.82 13.91
CA VAL A 111 7.74 -11.23 15.31
C VAL A 111 6.42 -11.86 15.73
N SER A 112 6.44 -13.18 15.98
CA SER A 112 5.21 -13.93 16.26
C SER A 112 4.54 -13.49 17.57
N PRO A 113 3.20 -13.30 17.58
CA PRO A 113 2.43 -13.10 18.81
C PRO A 113 2.64 -14.17 19.89
N SER A 114 2.94 -15.39 19.49
CA SER A 114 3.20 -16.51 20.42
C SER A 114 4.39 -16.30 21.36
N LEU A 115 5.27 -15.35 21.02
CA LEU A 115 6.42 -15.01 21.87
C LEU A 115 6.04 -14.20 23.11
N TYR A 116 4.81 -13.74 23.25
CA TYR A 116 4.42 -12.89 24.38
C TYR A 116 4.69 -13.53 25.74
N ASN A 117 4.40 -14.82 25.90
CA ASN A 117 4.56 -15.50 27.19
C ASN A 117 6.03 -15.64 27.61
N SER A 118 6.95 -15.71 26.65
CA SER A 118 8.39 -15.83 26.92
C SER A 118 9.14 -14.51 26.84
N HIS A 119 8.63 -13.56 26.06
CA HIS A 119 9.25 -12.27 25.77
C HIS A 119 8.22 -11.14 25.75
N PRO A 120 7.59 -10.84 26.89
CA PRO A 120 6.60 -9.76 26.96
C PRO A 120 7.20 -8.40 26.60
N GLU A 121 8.50 -8.19 26.76
CA GLU A 121 9.22 -6.97 26.41
C GLU A 121 9.26 -6.67 24.90
N TYR A 122 8.94 -7.64 24.04
CA TYR A 122 8.81 -7.41 22.60
C TYR A 122 7.52 -6.69 22.22
N PHE A 123 6.55 -6.72 23.12
CA PHE A 123 5.20 -6.18 22.90
C PHE A 123 5.04 -4.80 23.55
N PRO A 124 4.00 -4.04 23.19
CA PRO A 124 3.89 -2.66 23.59
C PRO A 124 3.67 -2.54 25.09
N GLU A 125 4.31 -1.55 25.69
CA GLU A 125 3.97 -1.10 27.01
C GLU A 125 2.93 0.01 26.91
N ILE A 126 1.80 -0.15 27.59
CA ILE A 126 0.74 0.83 27.66
C ILE A 126 0.38 1.03 29.12
N LYS A 127 0.45 2.26 29.60
CA LYS A 127 0.20 2.60 31.02
C LYS A 127 1.03 1.75 31.99
N GLY A 128 2.32 1.56 31.66
CA GLY A 128 3.26 0.82 32.50
C GLY A 128 3.09 -0.72 32.51
N ARG A 129 2.32 -1.27 31.59
CA ARG A 129 2.10 -2.72 31.46
C ARG A 129 2.37 -3.20 30.05
N ARG A 130 3.05 -4.35 29.93
CA ARG A 130 3.19 -5.03 28.65
C ARG A 130 1.86 -5.68 28.26
N ILE A 131 1.37 -5.38 27.07
CA ILE A 131 0.04 -5.79 26.60
C ILE A 131 0.17 -6.96 25.65
N ALA A 132 -0.58 -8.02 25.95
CA ALA A 132 -0.64 -9.21 25.10
C ALA A 132 -1.32 -8.90 23.76
N PRO A 133 -0.90 -9.55 22.67
CA PRO A 133 -1.60 -9.46 21.39
C PRO A 133 -3.06 -9.90 21.53
N ALA A 134 -3.99 -9.13 21.00
CA ALA A 134 -5.41 -9.46 21.02
C ALA A 134 -5.78 -10.28 19.78
N GLY A 135 -5.42 -11.58 19.76
CA GLY A 135 -5.66 -12.49 18.64
C GLY A 135 -4.69 -12.30 17.46
N GLU A 136 -4.91 -13.03 16.38
CA GLU A 136 -4.04 -13.02 15.20
C GLU A 136 -4.11 -11.70 14.41
N GLU A 137 -5.23 -10.99 14.48
CA GLU A 137 -5.46 -9.67 13.87
C GLU A 137 -5.36 -8.53 14.88
N GLY A 138 -4.72 -8.78 16.00
CA GLY A 138 -4.77 -7.93 17.19
C GLY A 138 -4.33 -6.49 16.98
N GLY A 139 -5.16 -5.58 17.43
CA GLY A 139 -4.94 -4.13 17.44
C GLY A 139 -3.83 -3.65 18.39
N THR A 140 -2.89 -4.48 18.81
CA THR A 140 -1.71 -4.12 19.58
C THR A 140 -0.46 -4.22 18.71
N GLN A 141 0.53 -3.38 19.02
CA GLN A 141 1.76 -3.24 18.24
C GLN A 141 2.92 -4.00 18.85
N LEU A 142 4.14 -3.77 18.38
CA LEU A 142 5.39 -4.21 18.99
C LEU A 142 6.09 -3.04 19.70
N CYS A 143 7.03 -3.34 20.58
CA CYS A 143 7.98 -2.35 21.09
C CYS A 143 9.07 -2.11 20.04
N LEU A 144 8.97 -1.02 19.28
CA LEU A 144 9.83 -0.77 18.13
C LEU A 144 11.23 -0.26 18.50
N THR A 145 11.48 0.05 19.77
CA THR A 145 12.81 0.38 20.29
C THR A 145 13.54 -0.84 20.83
N ASN A 146 12.85 -1.96 21.04
CA ASN A 146 13.48 -3.20 21.51
C ASN A 146 14.47 -3.74 20.46
N PRO A 147 15.76 -3.97 20.82
CA PRO A 147 16.77 -4.39 19.87
C PRO A 147 16.57 -5.82 19.33
N ASP A 148 15.96 -6.71 20.11
CA ASP A 148 15.71 -8.07 19.67
C ASP A 148 14.54 -8.12 18.68
N VAL A 149 13.51 -7.28 18.87
CA VAL A 149 12.43 -7.08 17.89
C VAL A 149 13.01 -6.62 16.54
N LEU A 150 13.94 -5.67 16.55
CA LEU A 150 14.63 -5.25 15.35
C LEU A 150 15.43 -6.36 14.69
N LYS A 151 16.20 -7.12 15.48
CA LYS A 151 17.02 -8.24 15.01
C LYS A 151 16.16 -9.32 14.36
N LEU A 152 15.12 -9.78 15.07
CA LEU A 152 14.19 -10.79 14.55
C LEU A 152 13.53 -10.38 13.24
N SER A 153 13.14 -9.11 13.14
CA SER A 153 12.51 -8.59 11.92
C SER A 153 13.47 -8.57 10.74
N ILE A 154 14.72 -8.17 10.95
CA ILE A 154 15.74 -8.17 9.90
C ILE A 154 16.03 -9.61 9.45
N GLU A 155 16.18 -10.54 10.39
CA GLU A 155 16.43 -11.97 10.09
C GLU A 155 15.26 -12.59 9.33
N LYS A 156 14.03 -12.32 9.77
CA LYS A 156 12.83 -12.82 9.10
C LYS A 156 12.70 -12.30 7.67
N LEU A 157 12.87 -10.99 7.49
CA LEU A 157 12.82 -10.37 6.15
C LEU A 157 13.91 -10.95 5.23
N ARG A 158 15.14 -11.09 5.71
CA ARG A 158 16.24 -11.69 4.94
C ARG A 158 15.91 -13.11 4.50
N ASN A 159 15.39 -13.91 5.42
CA ASN A 159 14.99 -15.28 5.15
C ASN A 159 13.87 -15.37 4.11
N VAL A 160 12.88 -14.49 4.20
CA VAL A 160 11.74 -14.47 3.27
C VAL A 160 12.19 -13.97 1.90
N MET A 161 12.94 -12.88 1.83
CA MET A 161 13.43 -12.30 0.57
C MET A 161 14.34 -13.27 -0.23
N ASN A 162 15.02 -14.18 0.45
CA ASN A 162 15.93 -15.14 -0.18
C ASN A 162 15.26 -16.48 -0.51
N LYS A 163 13.98 -16.68 -0.18
CA LYS A 163 13.28 -17.94 -0.51
C LYS A 163 12.75 -17.95 -1.93
N PRO A 164 12.76 -19.11 -2.61
CA PRO A 164 12.03 -19.30 -3.85
C PRO A 164 10.52 -19.04 -3.65
N VAL A 165 9.86 -18.53 -4.67
CA VAL A 165 8.42 -18.18 -4.62
C VAL A 165 7.53 -19.32 -4.11
N ALA A 166 7.85 -20.57 -4.48
CA ALA A 166 7.11 -21.76 -4.06
C ALA A 166 7.07 -22.02 -2.54
N TYR A 167 7.96 -21.40 -1.77
CA TYR A 167 8.08 -21.57 -0.31
C TYR A 167 7.70 -20.32 0.47
N MET A 168 7.18 -19.30 -0.25
CA MET A 168 6.79 -18.04 0.38
C MET A 168 5.42 -18.18 1.06
N PRO A 169 5.19 -17.46 2.17
CA PRO A 169 3.83 -17.24 2.63
C PRO A 169 2.97 -16.69 1.49
N ILE A 170 1.70 -17.01 1.49
CA ILE A 170 0.73 -16.63 0.45
C ILE A 170 0.83 -15.14 0.04
N TRP A 171 1.32 -14.29 0.93
CA TRP A 171 1.42 -12.84 0.81
C TRP A 171 2.81 -12.31 0.46
N ALA A 172 3.78 -13.13 0.16
CA ALA A 172 5.14 -12.68 -0.05
C ALA A 172 5.69 -13.17 -1.39
N ASP A 173 6.15 -12.26 -2.22
CA ASP A 173 6.85 -12.51 -3.47
C ASP A 173 8.33 -12.10 -3.34
N SER A 174 9.26 -13.06 -3.46
CA SER A 174 10.70 -12.80 -3.32
C SER A 174 11.25 -11.86 -4.41
N THR A 175 10.56 -11.77 -5.55
CA THR A 175 10.91 -10.84 -6.63
C THR A 175 10.34 -9.45 -6.43
N ALA A 176 9.53 -9.25 -5.39
CA ALA A 176 8.87 -7.99 -5.10
C ALA A 176 9.87 -6.85 -4.88
N THR A 177 9.50 -5.69 -5.36
CA THR A 177 10.24 -4.45 -5.14
C THR A 177 9.95 -3.86 -3.76
N TYR A 178 8.66 -3.87 -3.36
CA TYR A 178 8.20 -3.32 -2.10
C TYR A 178 8.01 -4.39 -1.03
N TRP A 179 8.46 -4.09 0.18
CA TRP A 179 8.32 -4.95 1.36
C TRP A 179 7.75 -4.14 2.51
N SER A 180 6.57 -4.50 2.98
CA SER A 180 5.95 -3.78 4.08
C SER A 180 6.61 -4.13 5.42
N VAL A 181 6.93 -3.09 6.17
CA VAL A 181 7.28 -3.11 7.60
C VAL A 181 6.35 -2.12 8.26
N SER A 182 5.16 -2.55 8.60
CA SER A 182 4.09 -1.66 9.00
C SER A 182 3.34 -2.14 10.22
N GLN A 183 2.83 -1.16 10.97
CA GLN A 183 1.99 -1.36 12.15
C GLN A 183 0.84 -2.33 11.89
N MET A 184 0.41 -3.02 12.95
CA MET A 184 -0.79 -3.85 12.94
C MET A 184 -2.03 -2.95 12.84
N ASP A 185 -3.16 -3.52 12.45
CA ASP A 185 -4.42 -2.78 12.36
C ASP A 185 -4.88 -2.30 13.73
N GLY A 186 -5.24 -1.03 13.82
CA GLY A 186 -5.69 -0.40 15.07
C GLY A 186 -4.63 0.40 15.82
N ASN A 187 -4.98 0.80 17.02
CA ASN A 187 -4.15 1.56 17.96
C ASN A 187 -3.30 0.63 18.84
N GLY A 188 -2.68 1.16 19.88
CA GLY A 188 -1.95 0.37 20.88
C GLY A 188 -0.44 0.42 20.67
N ASN A 189 0.08 1.53 20.15
CA ASN A 189 1.51 1.80 20.04
C ASN A 189 2.18 1.76 21.43
N CYS A 190 3.43 1.35 21.46
CA CYS A 190 4.22 1.26 22.68
C CYS A 190 4.48 2.67 23.25
N THR A 191 4.30 2.79 24.56
CA THR A 191 4.55 4.03 25.32
C THR A 191 5.64 3.88 26.39
N CYS A 192 6.54 2.87 26.24
CA CYS A 192 7.74 2.79 27.07
C CYS A 192 8.62 4.02 26.86
N ASP A 193 9.52 4.29 27.79
CA ASP A 193 10.30 5.54 27.82
C ASP A 193 11.02 5.84 26.50
N GLU A 194 11.62 4.82 25.87
CA GLU A 194 12.35 5.01 24.61
C GLU A 194 11.41 5.27 23.43
N CYS A 195 10.30 4.53 23.30
CA CYS A 195 9.32 4.79 22.26
C CYS A 195 8.70 6.17 22.41
N LYS A 196 8.31 6.51 23.64
CA LYS A 196 7.73 7.81 23.98
C LYS A 196 8.70 8.95 23.69
N TYR A 197 9.98 8.81 24.06
CA TYR A 197 11.00 9.82 23.75
C TYR A 197 11.09 10.11 22.24
N LEU A 198 11.11 9.08 21.39
CA LEU A 198 11.16 9.26 19.94
C LEU A 198 9.88 9.95 19.41
N ASP A 199 8.73 9.54 19.93
CA ASP A 199 7.43 10.07 19.50
C ASP A 199 7.25 11.54 19.93
N GLU A 200 7.68 11.89 21.14
CA GLU A 200 7.67 13.27 21.62
C GLU A 200 8.66 14.15 20.87
N TYR A 201 9.87 13.66 20.60
CA TYR A 201 10.86 14.36 19.79
C TYR A 201 10.30 14.72 18.41
N ASP A 202 9.65 13.78 17.75
CA ASP A 202 9.05 13.97 16.43
C ASP A 202 7.64 14.59 16.47
N GLY A 203 7.04 14.71 17.63
CA GLY A 203 5.69 15.23 17.82
C GLY A 203 4.60 14.37 17.19
N SER A 204 4.91 13.08 16.97
CA SER A 204 4.02 12.08 16.38
C SER A 204 4.53 10.66 16.67
N PRO A 205 3.65 9.68 16.92
CA PRO A 205 4.03 8.26 17.01
C PRO A 205 4.63 7.67 15.71
N SER A 206 4.61 8.40 14.63
CA SER A 206 5.38 8.05 13.42
C SER A 206 6.90 8.14 13.64
N GLY A 207 7.36 8.78 14.71
CA GLY A 207 8.78 8.92 15.07
C GLY A 207 9.42 7.55 15.39
N SER A 208 8.86 6.82 16.34
CA SER A 208 9.34 5.48 16.71
C SER A 208 9.22 4.49 15.54
N ILE A 209 8.11 4.55 14.79
CA ILE A 209 7.91 3.71 13.60
C ILE A 209 9.00 4.00 12.57
N LEU A 210 9.20 5.25 12.20
CA LEU A 210 10.13 5.58 11.14
C LEU A 210 11.59 5.33 11.55
N ASN A 211 11.93 5.54 12.81
CA ASN A 211 13.24 5.15 13.36
C ASN A 211 13.50 3.65 13.17
N TYR A 212 12.52 2.82 13.49
CA TYR A 212 12.60 1.37 13.33
C TYR A 212 12.68 0.96 11.85
N VAL A 213 11.80 1.49 11.03
CA VAL A 213 11.73 1.21 9.58
C VAL A 213 13.02 1.61 8.88
N ASN A 214 13.60 2.75 9.22
CA ASN A 214 14.89 3.21 8.67
C ASN A 214 16.03 2.25 9.01
N LYS A 215 16.10 1.74 10.24
CA LYS A 215 17.12 0.75 10.65
C LYS A 215 17.00 -0.53 9.82
N ILE A 216 15.78 -0.97 9.52
CA ILE A 216 15.53 -2.13 8.64
C ILE A 216 15.91 -1.78 7.20
N ALA A 217 15.42 -0.66 6.67
CA ALA A 217 15.65 -0.24 5.29
C ALA A 217 17.15 -0.16 4.94
N ASN A 218 17.97 0.31 5.87
CA ASN A 218 19.42 0.36 5.72
C ASN A 218 20.10 -1.02 5.59
N LYS A 219 19.40 -2.11 5.95
CA LYS A 219 19.90 -3.48 5.78
C LYS A 219 19.51 -4.10 4.43
N PHE A 220 18.65 -3.44 3.67
CA PHE A 220 18.12 -3.88 2.37
C PHE A 220 18.11 -2.74 1.35
N PRO A 221 19.30 -2.20 0.98
CA PRO A 221 19.39 -0.99 0.14
C PRO A 221 18.87 -1.19 -1.29
N ASP A 222 18.79 -2.44 -1.75
CA ASP A 222 18.25 -2.85 -3.05
C ASP A 222 16.73 -3.05 -3.08
N LYS A 223 16.07 -2.96 -1.92
CA LYS A 223 14.62 -3.12 -1.77
C LYS A 223 13.96 -1.82 -1.33
N LYS A 224 12.69 -1.66 -1.68
CA LYS A 224 11.84 -0.62 -1.12
C LYS A 224 11.14 -1.15 0.13
N ILE A 225 11.36 -0.48 1.26
CA ILE A 225 10.66 -0.80 2.51
C ILE A 225 9.49 0.18 2.65
N ALA A 226 8.28 -0.36 2.66
CA ALA A 226 7.08 0.45 2.82
C ALA A 226 6.58 0.40 4.26
N THR A 227 6.06 1.52 4.75
CA THR A 227 5.37 1.58 6.03
C THR A 227 4.08 2.39 5.93
N LEU A 228 3.13 2.10 6.82
CA LEU A 228 1.87 2.82 6.87
C LEU A 228 2.04 4.15 7.63
N ALA A 229 1.41 5.19 7.10
CA ALA A 229 1.03 6.39 7.83
C ALA A 229 -0.49 6.31 8.05
N TYR A 230 -0.92 5.72 9.16
CA TYR A 230 -2.28 5.24 9.37
C TYR A 230 -2.73 5.42 10.82
N ILE A 231 -3.93 5.93 11.01
CA ILE A 231 -4.53 6.18 12.33
C ILE A 231 -3.54 6.99 13.21
N TYR A 232 -2.99 6.38 14.25
CA TYR A 232 -2.12 7.04 15.22
C TYR A 232 -0.79 7.54 14.63
N SER A 233 -0.30 6.91 13.57
CA SER A 233 0.96 7.26 12.90
C SER A 233 0.79 8.09 11.63
N ARG A 234 -0.43 8.54 11.30
CA ARG A 234 -0.72 9.25 10.04
C ARG A 234 0.04 10.59 9.93
N LYS A 235 0.18 11.30 11.04
CA LYS A 235 0.91 12.57 11.09
C LYS A 235 2.40 12.34 10.83
N ALA A 236 2.99 13.14 9.94
CA ALA A 236 4.41 13.06 9.64
C ALA A 236 5.28 13.44 10.87
N PRO A 237 6.44 12.82 11.05
CA PRO A 237 7.38 13.19 12.10
C PRO A 237 8.04 14.55 11.79
N ARG A 238 8.44 15.25 12.81
CA ARG A 238 9.01 16.60 12.68
C ARG A 238 10.45 16.59 12.19
N TYR A 239 11.26 15.68 12.69
CA TYR A 239 12.71 15.66 12.48
C TYR A 239 13.20 14.41 11.76
N THR A 240 12.67 13.26 12.11
CA THR A 240 13.06 11.98 11.49
C THR A 240 12.59 11.92 10.04
N LYS A 241 13.50 11.67 9.10
CA LYS A 241 13.18 11.54 7.68
C LYS A 241 13.24 10.09 7.25
N PRO A 242 12.40 9.66 6.30
CA PRO A 242 12.51 8.35 5.68
C PRO A 242 13.87 8.17 5.00
N ALA A 243 14.46 7.00 5.13
CA ALA A 243 15.61 6.61 4.32
C ALA A 243 15.24 6.61 2.83
N SER A 244 16.23 6.73 1.95
CA SER A 244 16.01 6.91 0.50
C SER A 244 15.24 5.77 -0.18
N ASN A 245 15.26 4.60 0.43
CA ASN A 245 14.53 3.41 -0.01
C ASN A 245 13.26 3.12 0.80
N VAL A 246 12.80 4.07 1.64
CA VAL A 246 11.54 3.95 2.37
C VAL A 246 10.42 4.61 1.58
N ALA A 247 9.29 3.90 1.45
CA ALA A 247 8.03 4.40 0.90
C ALA A 247 6.99 4.56 2.01
N ILE A 248 6.22 5.63 1.96
CA ILE A 248 5.14 5.91 2.91
C ILE A 248 3.80 5.61 2.27
N GLN A 249 3.05 4.70 2.87
CA GLN A 249 1.68 4.37 2.50
C GLN A 249 0.73 5.22 3.35
N LEU A 250 0.30 6.35 2.81
CA LEU A 250 -0.56 7.30 3.50
C LEU A 250 -2.02 6.91 3.33
N CYS A 251 -2.68 6.59 4.44
CA CYS A 251 -4.05 6.10 4.45
C CYS A 251 -5.04 7.25 4.71
N ALA A 252 -6.12 7.28 3.90
CA ALA A 252 -7.14 8.32 3.93
C ALA A 252 -8.40 7.91 4.72
N ILE A 253 -8.30 6.92 5.65
CA ILE A 253 -9.48 6.34 6.31
C ILE A 253 -10.31 7.37 7.11
N GLU A 254 -9.68 8.37 7.70
CA GLU A 254 -10.34 9.40 8.48
C GLU A 254 -10.85 10.57 7.64
N THR A 255 -10.71 10.53 6.32
CA THR A 255 -11.32 11.54 5.46
C THR A 255 -12.83 11.37 5.47
N ALA A 256 -13.55 12.47 5.65
CA ALA A 256 -14.99 12.45 5.69
C ALA A 256 -15.59 12.07 4.32
N ARG A 257 -16.67 11.28 4.38
CA ARG A 257 -17.40 10.78 3.20
C ARG A 257 -18.91 11.03 3.39
N ASP A 258 -19.24 12.24 3.82
CA ASP A 258 -20.57 12.65 4.27
C ASP A 258 -21.52 13.07 3.14
N GLY A 259 -21.21 12.73 1.90
CA GLY A 259 -22.05 13.05 0.75
C GLY A 259 -21.94 14.49 0.25
N ILE A 260 -21.14 15.32 0.89
CA ILE A 260 -20.76 16.63 0.36
C ILE A 260 -19.57 16.39 -0.58
N ASN A 261 -19.86 16.22 -1.87
CA ASN A 261 -18.88 15.92 -2.92
C ASN A 261 -17.84 17.04 -3.13
N LEU A 262 -17.07 17.34 -2.10
CA LEU A 262 -16.00 18.30 -2.18
C LEU A 262 -14.65 17.58 -2.31
N PRO A 263 -13.84 17.92 -3.31
CA PRO A 263 -12.51 17.33 -3.48
C PRO A 263 -11.65 17.46 -2.21
N ILE A 264 -10.86 16.43 -1.89
CA ILE A 264 -9.89 16.47 -0.78
C ILE A 264 -9.02 17.73 -0.87
N ALA A 265 -8.67 18.15 -2.09
CA ALA A 265 -7.83 19.32 -2.33
C ALA A 265 -8.42 20.65 -1.84
N SER A 266 -9.73 20.81 -1.79
CA SER A 266 -10.39 22.10 -1.50
C SER A 266 -11.29 22.10 -0.27
N SER A 267 -11.80 20.93 0.13
CA SER A 267 -12.75 20.85 1.24
C SER A 267 -12.11 21.18 2.61
N PRO A 268 -12.73 22.05 3.40
CA PRO A 268 -12.28 22.34 4.76
C PRO A 268 -12.22 21.12 5.68
N ILE A 269 -13.15 20.18 5.53
CA ILE A 269 -13.22 18.96 6.36
C ILE A 269 -12.00 18.03 6.15
N HIS A 270 -11.31 18.15 5.02
CA HIS A 270 -10.10 17.37 4.73
C HIS A 270 -8.80 18.12 5.05
N ALA A 271 -8.87 19.24 5.76
CA ALA A 271 -7.69 20.08 6.03
C ALA A 271 -6.57 19.34 6.77
N THR A 272 -6.91 18.46 7.72
CA THR A 272 -5.93 17.66 8.46
C THR A 272 -5.21 16.66 7.55
N PHE A 273 -5.96 15.94 6.72
CA PHE A 273 -5.36 14.99 5.77
C PHE A 273 -4.46 15.69 4.75
N ARG A 274 -4.91 16.83 4.19
CA ARG A 274 -4.08 17.65 3.29
C ARG A 274 -2.78 18.09 3.95
N LYS A 275 -2.86 18.51 5.23
CA LYS A 275 -1.68 18.90 6.00
C LYS A 275 -0.72 17.73 6.13
N ASP A 276 -1.20 16.56 6.57
CA ASP A 276 -0.37 15.37 6.73
C ASP A 276 0.28 14.97 5.40
N MET A 277 -0.48 14.97 4.30
CA MET A 277 0.05 14.68 2.96
C MET A 277 1.14 15.69 2.52
N GLN A 278 0.93 16.97 2.81
CA GLN A 278 1.93 18.01 2.51
C GLN A 278 3.20 17.88 3.36
N GLU A 279 3.06 17.53 4.64
CA GLU A 279 4.18 17.30 5.53
C GLU A 279 4.98 16.07 5.12
N TRP A 280 4.32 14.94 4.83
CA TRP A 280 4.99 13.76 4.29
C TRP A 280 5.70 14.03 2.96
N LYS A 281 5.08 14.79 2.06
CA LYS A 281 5.70 15.16 0.77
C LYS A 281 6.99 15.96 0.92
N LYS A 282 7.15 16.74 1.98
CA LYS A 282 8.37 17.52 2.25
C LYS A 282 9.56 16.62 2.60
N ILE A 283 9.31 15.44 3.16
CA ILE A 283 10.36 14.56 3.68
C ILE A 283 10.46 13.21 2.96
N CYS A 284 9.49 12.86 2.12
CA CYS A 284 9.46 11.59 1.37
C CYS A 284 9.12 11.81 -0.10
N ASN A 285 9.86 11.16 -0.99
CA ASN A 285 9.63 11.21 -2.44
C ASN A 285 8.84 10.01 -2.97
N ASP A 286 8.62 8.99 -2.16
CA ASP A 286 7.91 7.77 -2.54
C ASP A 286 6.69 7.61 -1.63
N ILE A 287 5.59 8.26 -2.03
CA ILE A 287 4.32 8.24 -1.29
C ILE A 287 3.31 7.47 -2.11
N ILE A 288 2.69 6.51 -1.47
CA ILE A 288 1.58 5.71 -1.97
C ILE A 288 0.33 6.14 -1.21
N ILE A 289 -0.71 6.53 -1.90
CA ILE A 289 -1.99 6.87 -1.27
C ILE A 289 -2.83 5.59 -1.18
N TRP A 290 -3.22 5.23 0.04
CA TRP A 290 -4.25 4.23 0.27
C TRP A 290 -5.57 4.96 0.47
N ASP A 291 -6.36 4.98 -0.58
CA ASP A 291 -7.68 5.58 -0.55
C ASP A 291 -8.76 4.52 -0.30
N TYR A 292 -9.89 4.99 0.21
CA TYR A 292 -11.02 4.13 0.58
C TYR A 292 -12.23 4.56 -0.26
N ILE A 293 -12.73 3.64 -1.06
CA ILE A 293 -13.80 3.88 -2.02
C ILE A 293 -15.14 3.24 -1.60
N ILE A 294 -15.28 2.90 -0.33
CA ILE A 294 -16.51 2.35 0.26
C ILE A 294 -16.91 3.12 1.52
N GLN A 295 -18.20 3.09 1.81
CA GLN A 295 -18.77 3.56 3.06
C GLN A 295 -18.82 2.40 4.05
N PHE A 296 -17.94 2.41 5.06
CA PHE A 296 -17.89 1.32 6.04
C PHE A 296 -19.14 1.20 6.91
N GLN A 297 -19.86 2.31 7.10
CA GLN A 297 -21.13 2.31 7.88
C GLN A 297 -22.33 1.93 7.03
N ASN A 298 -22.25 2.06 5.72
CA ASN A 298 -23.31 1.70 4.78
C ASN A 298 -22.70 1.26 3.44
N LEU A 299 -22.48 -0.03 3.32
CA LEU A 299 -21.79 -0.62 2.15
C LEU A 299 -22.58 -0.53 0.84
N ILE A 300 -23.89 -0.27 0.92
CA ILE A 300 -24.76 -0.12 -0.26
C ILE A 300 -24.95 1.33 -0.71
N SER A 301 -24.49 2.29 0.08
CA SER A 301 -24.50 3.69 -0.34
C SER A 301 -23.49 3.92 -1.44
N PRO A 302 -23.85 4.66 -2.50
CA PRO A 302 -22.90 5.08 -3.49
C PRO A 302 -21.74 5.83 -2.85
N PHE A 303 -20.52 5.57 -3.31
CA PHE A 303 -19.37 6.34 -2.87
C PHE A 303 -19.41 7.71 -3.55
N PRO A 304 -19.49 8.82 -2.80
CA PRO A 304 -19.86 10.11 -3.39
C PRO A 304 -18.72 10.88 -4.04
N ASN A 305 -17.48 10.46 -3.90
CA ASN A 305 -16.34 11.29 -4.25
C ASN A 305 -15.48 10.68 -5.34
N PHE A 306 -15.64 11.18 -6.53
CA PHE A 306 -14.76 10.96 -7.66
C PHE A 306 -14.17 12.27 -8.16
#